data_945b5f5027ca870cf5b7608c8a10e989
#
_entry.id   945b5f5027ca870cf5b7608c8a10e989
#
_cell.length_a   1.000
_cell.length_b   1.000
_cell.length_c   1.000
_cell.angle_alpha   90.00
_cell.angle_beta   90.00
_cell.angle_gamma   90.00
#
_symmetry.space_group_name_H-M   'P 1'
#
loop_
_entity.id
_entity.type
_entity.pdbx_description
1 polymer ?
#
loop_
_entity_poly.entity_id
_entity_poly.type
_entity_poly.pdbx_seq_one_letter_code
_entity_poly.pdbx_strand_id
1 'polypeptide(L)'
;MPKIKIPKSSPSIDMTPMVDLAFLLVTFFMLAASFRPSEPVTIETASSISDKVIPENNIMVTINSEGKVYFNLTDPEARKEALANMASLYKVTFNDEQIEKFSLMSTFGCTMKELPAYIDLPGDSRKEFKTEGVPLDSLDNQLKNWIAYGQVAALNTGKTAYEEAKKKGLAPDEIGRAHV
;
A
#
# COMPACT_ATOMS: atom_id res chain seq x y z
N MET A 1 -25.64 37.97 70.27
CA MET A 1 -24.51 37.84 69.33
C MET A 1 -25.04 37.40 68.01
N PRO A 2 -24.88 38.19 66.90
CA PRO A 2 -25.35 37.78 65.57
C PRO A 2 -24.44 36.71 65.00
N LYS A 3 -25.02 35.57 64.55
CA LYS A 3 -24.34 34.52 63.82
C LYS A 3 -24.16 34.96 62.37
N ILE A 4 -22.91 35.19 61.96
CA ILE A 4 -22.56 35.46 60.54
C ILE A 4 -22.63 34.13 59.81
N LYS A 5 -23.58 33.96 58.86
CA LYS A 5 -23.60 32.85 57.90
C LYS A 5 -22.63 33.17 56.79
N ILE A 6 -21.52 32.46 56.73
CA ILE A 6 -20.59 32.50 55.60
C ILE A 6 -21.22 31.76 54.46
N PRO A 7 -21.42 32.35 53.27
CA PRO A 7 -21.92 31.61 52.11
C PRO A 7 -20.86 30.62 51.66
N LYS A 8 -21.21 29.33 51.65
CA LYS A 8 -20.38 28.30 51.04
C LYS A 8 -20.52 28.45 49.53
N SER A 9 -19.50 28.97 48.84
CA SER A 9 -19.40 28.87 47.41
C SER A 9 -19.16 27.37 47.05
N SER A 10 -20.03 26.82 46.20
CA SER A 10 -19.77 25.50 45.63
C SER A 10 -18.56 25.62 44.69
N PRO A 11 -17.59 24.72 44.77
CA PRO A 11 -16.46 24.73 43.83
C PRO A 11 -17.03 24.51 42.44
N SER A 12 -16.88 25.46 41.52
CA SER A 12 -17.12 25.25 40.11
C SER A 12 -15.93 24.50 39.54
N ILE A 13 -16.10 23.25 39.18
CA ILE A 13 -15.10 22.51 38.48
C ILE A 13 -15.06 23.01 37.04
N ASP A 14 -13.95 23.64 36.66
CA ASP A 14 -13.72 24.04 35.28
C ASP A 14 -13.46 22.78 34.43
N MET A 15 -14.38 22.47 33.55
CA MET A 15 -14.31 21.29 32.67
C MET A 15 -13.45 21.52 31.45
N THR A 16 -13.00 22.75 31.19
CA THR A 16 -12.21 23.12 30.02
C THR A 16 -10.91 22.30 29.89
N PRO A 17 -10.10 22.12 30.97
CA PRO A 17 -8.89 21.31 30.88
C PRO A 17 -9.16 19.84 30.60
N MET A 18 -10.28 19.29 31.07
CA MET A 18 -10.64 17.89 30.84
C MET A 18 -11.05 17.64 29.36
N VAL A 19 -11.78 18.60 28.79
CA VAL A 19 -12.17 18.53 27.38
C VAL A 19 -10.95 18.65 26.46
N ASP A 20 -10.00 19.54 26.81
CA ASP A 20 -8.76 19.71 26.04
C ASP A 20 -7.90 18.46 26.06
N LEU A 21 -7.72 17.84 27.23
CA LEU A 21 -7.02 16.55 27.35
C LEU A 21 -7.69 15.43 26.54
N ALA A 22 -9.02 15.36 26.57
CA ALA A 22 -9.75 14.38 25.78
C ALA A 22 -9.58 14.64 24.28
N PHE A 23 -9.60 15.89 23.85
CA PHE A 23 -9.42 16.28 22.46
C PHE A 23 -7.99 16.00 21.97
N LEU A 24 -6.98 16.31 22.79
CA LEU A 24 -5.57 15.97 22.51
C LEU A 24 -5.37 14.46 22.39
N LEU A 25 -5.99 13.68 23.27
CA LEU A 25 -5.91 12.22 23.23
C LEU A 25 -6.54 11.67 21.93
N VAL A 26 -7.71 12.15 21.55
CA VAL A 26 -8.39 11.72 20.32
C VAL A 26 -7.58 12.10 19.09
N THR A 27 -7.07 13.34 19.01
CA THR A 27 -6.23 13.79 17.89
C THR A 27 -4.94 13.02 17.81
N PHE A 28 -4.31 12.71 18.95
CA PHE A 28 -3.12 11.86 18.99
C PHE A 28 -3.41 10.45 18.46
N PHE A 29 -4.50 9.81 18.87
CA PHE A 29 -4.87 8.49 18.35
C PHE A 29 -5.22 8.53 16.87
N MET A 30 -5.87 9.59 16.37
CA MET A 30 -6.13 9.75 14.94
C MET A 30 -4.83 9.87 14.14
N LEU A 31 -3.84 10.61 14.62
CA LEU A 31 -2.54 10.76 13.96
C LEU A 31 -1.67 9.50 14.10
N ALA A 32 -1.76 8.80 15.23
CA ALA A 32 -1.03 7.57 15.47
C ALA A 32 -1.66 6.34 14.79
N ALA A 33 -2.92 6.43 14.33
CA ALA A 33 -3.58 5.37 13.58
C ALA A 33 -2.92 5.23 12.21
N SER A 34 -1.97 4.33 12.09
CA SER A 34 -1.38 3.94 10.81
C SER A 34 -2.36 3.05 10.06
N PHE A 35 -2.92 3.55 8.97
CA PHE A 35 -3.71 2.75 8.05
C PHE A 35 -2.79 1.77 7.33
N ARG A 36 -2.68 0.54 7.84
CA ARG A 36 -2.05 -0.53 7.09
C ARG A 36 -2.97 -0.91 5.95
N PRO A 37 -2.49 -0.95 4.69
CA PRO A 37 -3.27 -1.50 3.60
C PRO A 37 -3.64 -2.94 3.95
N SER A 38 -4.91 -3.27 3.79
CA SER A 38 -5.43 -4.60 4.09
C SER A 38 -4.84 -5.60 3.09
N GLU A 39 -3.92 -6.43 3.56
CA GLU A 39 -3.42 -7.53 2.73
C GLU A 39 -4.52 -8.57 2.54
N PRO A 40 -4.82 -8.96 1.29
CA PRO A 40 -5.89 -9.90 0.99
C PRO A 40 -5.59 -11.33 1.43
N VAL A 41 -4.36 -11.62 1.82
CA VAL A 41 -3.92 -12.97 2.18
C VAL A 41 -3.03 -12.96 3.42
N THR A 42 -3.35 -13.82 4.38
CA THR A 42 -2.48 -14.11 5.53
C THR A 42 -1.35 -15.03 5.07
N ILE A 43 -0.11 -14.58 5.17
CA ILE A 43 1.07 -15.32 4.77
C ILE A 43 1.89 -15.63 6.00
N GLU A 44 2.28 -16.89 6.16
CA GLU A 44 3.33 -17.26 7.10
C GLU A 44 4.69 -17.02 6.43
N THR A 45 5.38 -15.95 6.83
CA THR A 45 6.72 -15.66 6.32
C THR A 45 7.74 -16.59 6.98
N ALA A 46 8.56 -17.22 6.15
CA ALA A 46 9.70 -17.99 6.65
C ALA A 46 10.70 -17.06 7.36
N SER A 47 11.28 -17.51 8.47
CA SER A 47 12.32 -16.76 9.17
C SER A 47 13.57 -16.63 8.30
N SER A 48 14.09 -15.41 8.14
CA SER A 48 15.34 -15.14 7.42
C SER A 48 16.41 -14.65 8.39
N ILE A 49 17.64 -15.07 8.17
CA ILE A 49 18.85 -14.63 8.90
C ILE A 49 19.60 -13.54 8.10
N SER A 50 19.02 -13.03 7.00
CA SER A 50 19.68 -12.06 6.14
C SER A 50 19.43 -10.64 6.66
N ASP A 51 20.51 -9.89 6.91
CA ASP A 51 20.49 -8.47 7.29
C ASP A 51 20.49 -7.53 6.05
N LYS A 52 20.30 -8.07 4.85
CA LYS A 52 20.24 -7.23 3.64
C LYS A 52 18.93 -6.44 3.60
N VAL A 53 19.07 -5.14 3.48
CA VAL A 53 17.94 -4.25 3.22
C VAL A 53 17.42 -4.53 1.81
N ILE A 54 16.11 -4.79 1.72
CA ILE A 54 15.43 -4.99 0.45
C ILE A 54 15.25 -3.63 -0.20
N PRO A 55 15.65 -3.43 -1.47
CA PRO A 55 15.43 -2.15 -2.16
C PRO A 55 13.94 -1.85 -2.29
N GLU A 56 13.57 -0.56 -2.32
CA GLU A 56 12.17 -0.14 -2.40
C GLU A 56 11.47 -0.60 -3.68
N ASN A 57 12.21 -0.66 -4.79
CA ASN A 57 11.67 -1.11 -6.08
C ASN A 57 11.84 -2.63 -6.24
N ASN A 58 11.07 -3.40 -5.50
CA ASN A 58 11.12 -4.84 -5.60
C ASN A 58 9.83 -5.43 -6.19
N ILE A 59 9.98 -6.59 -6.80
CA ILE A 59 8.88 -7.46 -7.23
C ILE A 59 8.77 -8.58 -6.19
N MET A 60 7.61 -8.71 -5.59
CA MET A 60 7.33 -9.76 -4.63
C MET A 60 6.30 -10.73 -5.22
N VAL A 61 6.64 -11.99 -5.25
CA VAL A 61 5.74 -13.08 -5.61
C VAL A 61 5.51 -13.93 -4.38
N THR A 62 4.27 -14.05 -3.99
CA THR A 62 3.89 -14.80 -2.80
C THR A 62 3.07 -16.01 -3.19
N ILE A 63 3.34 -17.15 -2.57
CA ILE A 63 2.61 -18.39 -2.78
C ILE A 63 1.92 -18.75 -1.47
N ASN A 64 0.59 -18.91 -1.51
CA ASN A 64 -0.18 -19.35 -0.36
C ASN A 64 -0.05 -20.87 -0.16
N SER A 65 -0.42 -21.37 1.02
CA SER A 65 -0.49 -22.81 1.35
C SER A 65 -1.36 -23.63 0.40
N GLU A 66 -2.32 -23.00 -0.27
CA GLU A 66 -3.16 -23.62 -1.31
C GLU A 66 -2.51 -23.65 -2.70
N GLY A 67 -1.27 -23.16 -2.84
CA GLY A 67 -0.56 -23.08 -4.13
C GLY A 67 -0.98 -21.91 -5.01
N LYS A 68 -1.83 -20.99 -4.51
CA LYS A 68 -2.23 -19.78 -5.23
C LYS A 68 -1.11 -18.76 -5.22
N VAL A 69 -0.88 -18.13 -6.35
CA VAL A 69 0.19 -17.15 -6.53
C VAL A 69 -0.36 -15.74 -6.53
N TYR A 70 0.31 -14.88 -5.78
CA TYR A 70 0.02 -13.46 -5.66
C TYR A 70 1.22 -12.64 -6.08
N PHE A 71 0.95 -11.54 -6.75
CA PHE A 71 1.97 -10.63 -7.28
C PHE A 71 1.87 -9.26 -6.60
N ASN A 72 3.02 -8.69 -6.29
CA ASN A 72 3.15 -7.33 -5.78
C ASN A 72 4.35 -6.64 -6.43
N LEU A 73 4.16 -5.40 -6.79
CA LEU A 73 5.21 -4.48 -7.24
C LEU A 73 5.19 -3.27 -6.31
N THR A 74 6.27 -2.99 -5.62
CA THR A 74 6.28 -2.01 -4.54
C THR A 74 6.10 -0.58 -5.04
N ASP A 75 6.72 -0.23 -6.16
CA ASP A 75 6.66 1.11 -6.76
C ASP A 75 5.30 1.39 -7.41
N PRO A 76 4.55 2.44 -6.97
CA PRO A 76 3.25 2.79 -7.53
C PRO A 76 3.30 3.21 -9.01
N GLU A 77 4.34 3.92 -9.43
CA GLU A 77 4.46 4.38 -10.83
C GLU A 77 4.81 3.21 -11.76
N ALA A 78 5.76 2.36 -11.35
CA ALA A 78 6.05 1.13 -12.09
C ALA A 78 4.82 0.22 -12.18
N ARG A 79 3.96 0.23 -11.16
CA ARG A 79 2.72 -0.54 -11.13
C ARG A 79 1.71 -0.04 -12.18
N LYS A 80 1.57 1.28 -12.35
CA LYS A 80 0.72 1.88 -13.40
C LYS A 80 1.22 1.52 -14.79
N GLU A 81 2.54 1.61 -15.01
CA GLU A 81 3.15 1.27 -16.30
C GLU A 81 2.99 -0.23 -16.62
N ALA A 82 3.25 -1.10 -15.65
CA ALA A 82 3.06 -2.54 -15.80
C ALA A 82 1.60 -2.88 -16.12
N LEU A 83 0.63 -2.24 -15.44
CA LEU A 83 -0.80 -2.41 -15.72
C LEU A 83 -1.15 -1.98 -17.13
N ALA A 84 -0.64 -0.84 -17.61
CA ALA A 84 -0.90 -0.33 -18.97
C ALA A 84 -0.38 -1.32 -20.04
N ASN A 85 0.82 -1.88 -19.83
CA ASN A 85 1.39 -2.87 -20.73
C ASN A 85 0.56 -4.17 -20.75
N MET A 86 0.15 -4.65 -19.58
CA MET A 86 -0.70 -5.82 -19.45
C MET A 86 -2.09 -5.58 -20.05
N ALA A 87 -2.68 -4.40 -19.82
CA ALA A 87 -3.96 -4.00 -20.41
C ALA A 87 -3.94 -4.06 -21.94
N SER A 88 -2.85 -3.56 -22.54
CA SER A 88 -2.64 -3.61 -23.99
C SER A 88 -2.52 -5.05 -24.51
N LEU A 89 -1.80 -5.92 -23.78
CA LEU A 89 -1.61 -7.32 -24.17
C LEU A 89 -2.92 -8.12 -24.11
N TYR A 90 -3.70 -7.93 -23.05
CA TYR A 90 -4.94 -8.69 -22.82
C TYR A 90 -6.19 -7.97 -23.35
N LYS A 91 -6.04 -6.79 -23.95
CA LYS A 91 -7.13 -5.94 -24.49
C LYS A 91 -8.21 -5.63 -23.45
N VAL A 92 -7.78 -5.36 -22.22
CA VAL A 92 -8.64 -4.94 -21.12
C VAL A 92 -8.49 -3.43 -20.96
N THR A 93 -9.58 -2.71 -20.82
CA THR A 93 -9.56 -1.26 -20.57
C THR A 93 -9.81 -0.96 -19.11
N PHE A 94 -9.03 -0.04 -18.56
CA PHE A 94 -9.18 0.44 -17.18
C PHE A 94 -9.53 1.93 -17.19
N ASN A 95 -10.34 2.36 -16.23
CA ASN A 95 -10.62 3.76 -15.99
C ASN A 95 -9.48 4.38 -15.17
N ASP A 96 -9.31 5.71 -15.26
CA ASP A 96 -8.27 6.43 -14.51
C ASP A 96 -8.38 6.19 -13.00
N GLU A 97 -9.61 6.14 -12.45
CA GLU A 97 -9.83 5.80 -11.05
C GLU A 97 -9.36 4.38 -10.68
N GLN A 98 -9.54 3.42 -11.58
CA GLN A 98 -9.08 2.04 -11.37
C GLN A 98 -7.56 1.96 -11.40
N ILE A 99 -6.90 2.72 -12.27
CA ILE A 99 -5.44 2.80 -12.34
C ILE A 99 -4.88 3.40 -11.03
N GLU A 100 -5.50 4.47 -10.52
CA GLU A 100 -5.09 5.04 -9.24
C GLU A 100 -5.31 4.08 -8.07
N LYS A 101 -6.48 3.46 -7.97
CA LYS A 101 -6.76 2.45 -6.94
C LYS A 101 -5.78 1.29 -7.01
N PHE A 102 -5.44 0.83 -8.21
CA PHE A 102 -4.46 -0.25 -8.41
C PHE A 102 -3.06 0.15 -7.96
N SER A 103 -2.64 1.39 -8.20
CA SER A 103 -1.33 1.89 -7.77
C SER A 103 -1.15 1.87 -6.24
N LEU A 104 -2.26 2.03 -5.50
CA LEU A 104 -2.28 2.02 -4.03
C LEU A 104 -2.50 0.63 -3.42
N MET A 105 -2.85 -0.36 -4.25
CA MET A 105 -3.04 -1.73 -3.77
C MET A 105 -1.71 -2.38 -3.42
N SER A 106 -1.69 -3.23 -2.39
CA SER A 106 -0.47 -3.96 -2.01
C SER A 106 -0.26 -5.18 -2.90
N THR A 107 -1.08 -6.19 -2.77
CA THR A 107 -0.92 -7.50 -3.40
C THR A 107 -2.20 -7.89 -4.10
N PHE A 108 -2.10 -8.53 -5.26
CA PHE A 108 -3.26 -9.07 -5.95
C PHE A 108 -2.97 -10.47 -6.50
N GLY A 109 -4.02 -11.25 -6.69
CA GLY A 109 -3.92 -12.63 -7.16
C GLY A 109 -5.17 -13.02 -7.94
N CYS A 110 -5.45 -12.31 -9.06
CA CYS A 110 -6.59 -12.58 -9.91
C CYS A 110 -6.19 -12.56 -11.39
N THR A 111 -7.04 -13.09 -12.24
CA THR A 111 -6.85 -13.04 -13.68
C THR A 111 -7.00 -11.62 -14.21
N MET A 112 -6.38 -11.30 -15.37
CA MET A 112 -6.52 -9.98 -16.00
C MET A 112 -7.98 -9.62 -16.33
N LYS A 113 -8.83 -10.62 -16.56
CA LYS A 113 -10.26 -10.39 -16.85
C LYS A 113 -11.05 -10.00 -15.59
N GLU A 114 -10.67 -10.53 -14.45
CA GLU A 114 -11.32 -10.27 -13.15
C GLU A 114 -10.75 -9.04 -12.45
N LEU A 115 -9.57 -8.59 -12.87
CA LEU A 115 -8.84 -7.50 -12.23
C LEU A 115 -9.66 -6.20 -12.14
N PRO A 116 -10.41 -5.74 -13.16
CA PRO A 116 -11.24 -4.53 -13.06
C PRO A 116 -12.29 -4.65 -11.95
N ALA A 117 -13.00 -5.78 -11.88
CA ALA A 117 -14.00 -6.03 -10.85
C ALA A 117 -13.36 -6.12 -9.45
N TYR A 118 -12.17 -6.71 -9.35
CA TYR A 118 -11.42 -6.80 -8.10
C TYR A 118 -10.95 -5.43 -7.59
N ILE A 119 -10.53 -4.52 -8.47
CA ILE A 119 -10.11 -3.16 -8.12
C ILE A 119 -11.29 -2.35 -7.56
N ASP A 120 -12.48 -2.54 -8.11
CA ASP A 120 -13.68 -1.78 -7.69
C ASP A 120 -14.21 -2.22 -6.33
N LEU A 121 -13.81 -3.38 -5.83
CA LEU A 121 -14.20 -3.84 -4.50
C LEU A 121 -13.54 -3.01 -3.38
N PRO A 122 -14.27 -2.68 -2.32
CA PRO A 122 -13.69 -2.09 -1.12
C PRO A 122 -12.70 -3.06 -0.45
N GLY A 123 -11.69 -2.52 0.24
CA GLY A 123 -10.56 -3.29 0.79
C GLY A 123 -10.93 -4.52 1.62
N ASP A 124 -11.99 -4.42 2.44
CA ASP A 124 -12.43 -5.54 3.27
C ASP A 124 -13.11 -6.65 2.46
N SER A 125 -13.90 -6.28 1.45
CA SER A 125 -14.57 -7.24 0.55
C SER A 125 -13.60 -7.98 -0.36
N ARG A 126 -12.40 -7.44 -0.59
CA ARG A 126 -11.34 -8.13 -1.35
C ARG A 126 -10.84 -9.40 -0.68
N LYS A 127 -10.91 -9.48 0.66
CA LYS A 127 -10.52 -10.68 1.41
C LYS A 127 -11.48 -11.85 1.18
N GLU A 128 -12.74 -11.54 0.94
CA GLU A 128 -13.78 -12.53 0.69
C GLU A 128 -13.87 -12.92 -0.80
N PHE A 129 -13.24 -12.11 -1.66
CA PHE A 129 -13.24 -12.40 -3.09
C PHE A 129 -12.42 -13.66 -3.38
N LYS A 130 -13.10 -14.66 -3.90
CA LYS A 130 -12.53 -15.98 -4.18
C LYS A 130 -11.62 -15.89 -5.41
N THR A 131 -10.34 -15.61 -5.19
CA THR A 131 -9.33 -15.59 -6.27
C THR A 131 -8.67 -16.95 -6.40
N GLU A 132 -8.40 -17.36 -7.63
CA GLU A 132 -7.61 -18.57 -7.92
C GLU A 132 -6.11 -18.30 -7.96
N GLY A 133 -5.69 -17.06 -7.74
CA GLY A 133 -4.31 -16.62 -7.92
C GLY A 133 -4.05 -16.13 -9.35
N VAL A 134 -2.83 -15.64 -9.57
CA VAL A 134 -2.37 -15.27 -10.92
C VAL A 134 -2.12 -16.55 -11.72
N PRO A 135 -2.71 -16.72 -12.93
CA PRO A 135 -2.55 -17.92 -13.73
C PRO A 135 -1.08 -18.21 -14.10
N LEU A 136 -0.71 -19.49 -13.97
CA LEU A 136 0.61 -20.05 -14.28
C LEU A 136 0.58 -21.05 -15.41
N ASP A 137 -0.54 -21.19 -16.09
CA ASP A 137 -0.74 -22.22 -17.09
C ASP A 137 0.22 -22.05 -18.28
N SER A 138 0.57 -23.17 -18.91
CA SER A 138 1.46 -23.15 -20.08
C SER A 138 0.87 -22.41 -21.28
N LEU A 139 -0.46 -22.31 -21.35
CA LEU A 139 -1.19 -21.63 -22.42
C LEU A 139 -1.39 -20.14 -22.15
N ASP A 140 -1.59 -19.75 -20.88
CA ASP A 140 -1.76 -18.35 -20.44
C ASP A 140 -0.97 -18.10 -19.16
N ASN A 141 0.34 -17.91 -19.30
CA ASN A 141 1.21 -17.60 -18.17
C ASN A 141 1.20 -16.11 -17.88
N GLN A 142 0.17 -15.65 -17.17
CA GLN A 142 0.04 -14.24 -16.83
C GLN A 142 1.12 -13.79 -15.86
N LEU A 143 1.57 -14.65 -14.93
CA LEU A 143 2.64 -14.29 -14.00
C LEU A 143 3.94 -13.95 -14.71
N LYS A 144 4.33 -14.75 -15.73
CA LYS A 144 5.52 -14.46 -16.54
C LYS A 144 5.45 -13.06 -17.16
N ASN A 145 4.29 -12.71 -17.70
CA ASN A 145 4.09 -11.41 -18.31
C ASN A 145 4.13 -10.28 -17.27
N TRP A 146 3.51 -10.49 -16.10
CA TRP A 146 3.57 -9.54 -14.98
C TRP A 146 5.00 -9.29 -14.50
N ILE A 147 5.81 -10.34 -14.36
CA ILE A 147 7.22 -10.20 -13.97
C ILE A 147 8.00 -9.46 -15.05
N ALA A 148 7.83 -9.82 -16.33
CA ALA A 148 8.55 -9.18 -17.42
C ALA A 148 8.23 -7.69 -17.53
N TYR A 149 6.95 -7.33 -17.55
CA TYR A 149 6.54 -5.92 -17.62
C TYR A 149 6.82 -5.17 -16.32
N GLY A 150 6.73 -5.81 -15.17
CA GLY A 150 7.11 -5.24 -13.88
C GLY A 150 8.59 -4.88 -13.83
N GLN A 151 9.48 -5.75 -14.35
CA GLN A 151 10.91 -5.47 -14.43
C GLN A 151 11.20 -4.28 -15.37
N VAL A 152 10.56 -4.24 -16.53
CA VAL A 152 10.73 -3.11 -17.47
C VAL A 152 10.25 -1.80 -16.85
N ALA A 153 9.08 -1.82 -16.22
CA ALA A 153 8.52 -0.65 -15.56
C ALA A 153 9.42 -0.16 -14.41
N ALA A 154 9.88 -1.06 -13.54
CA ALA A 154 10.79 -0.72 -12.45
C ALA A 154 12.12 -0.11 -12.95
N LEU A 155 12.66 -0.62 -14.07
CA LEU A 155 13.86 -0.05 -14.68
C LEU A 155 13.60 1.34 -15.27
N ASN A 156 12.45 1.57 -15.89
CA ASN A 156 12.08 2.86 -16.45
C ASN A 156 11.89 3.90 -15.34
N THR A 157 11.15 3.56 -14.30
CA THR A 157 10.93 4.44 -13.14
C THR A 157 12.25 4.76 -12.44
N GLY A 158 13.13 3.77 -12.26
CA GLY A 158 14.46 3.99 -11.69
C GLY A 158 15.32 4.94 -12.55
N LYS A 159 15.25 4.85 -13.87
CA LYS A 159 15.97 5.76 -14.77
C LYS A 159 15.42 7.19 -14.70
N THR A 160 14.10 7.36 -14.69
CA THR A 160 13.48 8.69 -14.58
C THR A 160 13.82 9.35 -13.26
N ALA A 161 13.74 8.62 -12.14
CA ALA A 161 14.13 9.09 -10.82
C ALA A 161 15.62 9.50 -10.77
N TYR A 162 16.50 8.70 -11.38
CA TYR A 162 17.92 9.02 -11.48
C TYR A 162 18.19 10.32 -12.29
N GLU A 163 17.54 10.47 -13.44
CA GLU A 163 17.67 11.67 -14.28
C GLU A 163 17.14 12.93 -13.59
N GLU A 164 16.05 12.83 -12.84
CA GLU A 164 15.50 13.93 -12.05
C GLU A 164 16.43 14.33 -10.90
N ALA A 165 16.98 13.36 -10.17
CA ALA A 165 17.94 13.61 -9.11
C ALA A 165 19.23 14.26 -9.64
N LYS A 166 19.71 13.82 -10.80
CA LYS A 166 20.85 14.43 -11.50
C LYS A 166 20.57 15.88 -11.93
N LYS A 167 19.35 16.18 -12.42
CA LYS A 167 18.93 17.56 -12.73
C LYS A 167 18.87 18.45 -11.49
N LYS A 168 18.55 17.89 -10.32
CA LYS A 168 18.56 18.60 -9.03
C LYS A 168 19.96 18.75 -8.44
N GLY A 169 21.00 18.24 -9.10
CA GLY A 169 22.41 18.38 -8.68
C GLY A 169 22.80 17.51 -7.49
N LEU A 170 22.05 16.45 -7.18
CA LEU A 170 22.45 15.48 -6.16
C LEU A 170 23.62 14.63 -6.65
N ALA A 171 24.56 14.34 -5.73
CA ALA A 171 25.67 13.45 -6.02
C ALA A 171 25.18 12.00 -6.19
N PRO A 172 25.88 11.16 -6.99
CA PRO A 172 25.48 9.76 -7.21
C PRO A 172 25.27 8.96 -5.93
N ASP A 173 26.06 9.24 -4.90
CA ASP A 173 25.99 8.57 -3.59
C ASP A 173 24.76 8.99 -2.77
N GLU A 174 24.24 10.18 -3.01
CA GLU A 174 23.03 10.70 -2.37
C GLU A 174 21.75 10.19 -3.06
N ILE A 175 21.83 9.94 -4.37
CA ILE A 175 20.73 9.39 -5.16
C ILE A 175 20.36 7.99 -4.66
N GLY A 176 21.37 7.17 -4.33
CA GLY A 176 21.15 5.84 -3.77
C GLY A 176 20.57 5.84 -2.35
N ARG A 177 20.76 6.92 -1.58
CA ARG A 177 20.21 7.04 -0.20
C ARG A 177 18.84 7.68 -0.15
N ALA A 178 18.44 8.43 -1.15
CA ALA A 178 17.11 9.06 -1.21
C ALA A 178 16.00 8.07 -1.57
N HIS A 179 16.36 6.84 -1.94
CA HIS A 179 15.46 5.74 -2.31
C HIS A 179 15.61 4.51 -1.39
N VAL A 180 16.18 4.70 -0.19
CA VAL A 180 16.26 3.65 0.86
C VAL A 180 15.37 4.01 2.04
#